data_691dcd4b5108448059b44a9390e872c6
#
_entry.id   691dcd4b5108448059b44a9390e872c6
#
_cell.length_a   1.000
_cell.length_b   1.000
_cell.length_c   1.000
_cell.angle_alpha   90.00
_cell.angle_beta   90.00
_cell.angle_gamma   90.00
#
_symmetry.space_group_name_H-M   'P 1'
#
loop_
_entity.id
_entity.type
_entity.pdbx_description
1 polymer ?
#
loop_
_entity_poly.entity_id
_entity_poly.type
_entity_poly.pdbx_seq_one_letter_code
_entity_poly.pdbx_strand_id
1 'polypeptide(L)'
;MTTTTAPTSTRVDEIADGIYRLSTPLPLIPGGFSFNQYLVADEEPLLFHTGPRGLFPAVREAVARVLPPESLRWIAFGHVESDECGSLNDWLKEAPRAVPVCSRVAAMVSVTDLADRPPRALADGETLALGRHRVTWLDAPHVPHAWENGFLMEESTRTFLCGDLFTQPGDGATALTRADVLEPSEAMRQGMDYYAHAPATRSHLERFAALAPTTLACMHGSAFSGDGGRLLRALADRLDPR
;
A
#
# COMPACT_ATOMS: atom_id res chain seq x y z
N MET A 1 -11.29 22.42 -24.73
CA MET A 1 -12.36 21.43 -24.58
C MET A 1 -11.95 20.53 -23.43
N THR A 2 -12.54 20.75 -22.27
CA THR A 2 -12.32 19.88 -21.08
C THR A 2 -13.14 18.62 -21.26
N THR A 3 -12.51 17.54 -21.69
CA THR A 3 -13.13 16.22 -21.63
C THR A 3 -13.28 15.85 -20.17
N THR A 4 -14.47 16.00 -19.65
CA THR A 4 -14.87 15.42 -18.35
C THR A 4 -14.94 13.92 -18.55
N THR A 5 -13.84 13.20 -18.33
CA THR A 5 -13.87 11.75 -18.19
C THR A 5 -14.74 11.44 -16.97
N ALA A 6 -15.76 10.62 -17.17
CA ALA A 6 -16.60 10.13 -16.06
C ALA A 6 -15.68 9.53 -14.96
N PRO A 7 -16.00 9.74 -13.67
CA PRO A 7 -15.18 9.19 -12.61
C PRO A 7 -15.14 7.66 -12.78
N THR A 8 -13.95 7.14 -12.94
CA THR A 8 -13.71 5.70 -13.03
C THR A 8 -14.09 5.09 -11.68
N SER A 9 -15.06 4.17 -11.66
CA SER A 9 -15.51 3.58 -10.40
C SER A 9 -14.40 2.76 -9.77
N THR A 10 -14.13 2.98 -8.48
CA THR A 10 -13.21 2.17 -7.70
C THR A 10 -13.79 0.77 -7.54
N ARG A 11 -13.03 -0.27 -7.90
CA ARG A 11 -13.38 -1.68 -7.68
C ARG A 11 -13.11 -2.04 -6.23
N VAL A 12 -13.87 -3.00 -5.70
CA VAL A 12 -13.70 -3.54 -4.33
C VAL A 12 -13.67 -5.04 -4.43
N ASP A 13 -12.56 -5.63 -4.06
CA ASP A 13 -12.31 -7.06 -4.15
C ASP A 13 -11.70 -7.57 -2.84
N GLU A 14 -12.27 -8.59 -2.24
CA GLU A 14 -11.66 -9.27 -1.10
C GLU A 14 -10.53 -10.17 -1.61
N ILE A 15 -9.30 -9.91 -1.13
CA ILE A 15 -8.08 -10.63 -1.56
C ILE A 15 -7.56 -11.63 -0.53
N ALA A 16 -7.98 -11.47 0.72
CA ALA A 16 -7.77 -12.39 1.83
C ALA A 16 -8.89 -12.15 2.85
N ASP A 17 -9.07 -13.05 3.81
CA ASP A 17 -10.15 -12.94 4.82
C ASP A 17 -10.12 -11.55 5.48
N GLY A 18 -11.20 -10.77 5.29
CA GLY A 18 -11.35 -9.42 5.81
C GLY A 18 -10.40 -8.35 5.23
N ILE A 19 -9.63 -8.66 4.18
CA ILE A 19 -8.72 -7.71 3.52
C ILE A 19 -9.21 -7.42 2.11
N TYR A 20 -9.57 -6.16 1.88
CA TYR A 20 -10.14 -5.67 0.63
C TYR A 20 -9.17 -4.79 -0.13
N ARG A 21 -9.00 -5.07 -1.42
CA ARG A 21 -8.32 -4.19 -2.36
C ARG A 21 -9.35 -3.21 -2.95
N LEU A 22 -9.09 -1.92 -2.83
CA LEU A 22 -9.86 -0.84 -3.43
C LEU A 22 -9.03 -0.31 -4.60
N SER A 23 -9.44 -0.56 -5.85
CA SER A 23 -8.63 -0.28 -7.03
C SER A 23 -9.29 0.72 -7.96
N THR A 24 -8.63 1.85 -8.19
CA THR A 24 -9.10 2.89 -9.10
C THR A 24 -8.22 2.92 -10.36
N PRO A 25 -8.74 2.51 -11.53
CA PRO A 25 -8.01 2.60 -12.79
C PRO A 25 -8.00 4.05 -13.32
N LEU A 26 -6.84 4.49 -13.81
CA LEU A 26 -6.67 5.80 -14.44
C LEU A 26 -5.90 5.67 -15.75
N PRO A 27 -6.26 6.45 -16.80
CA PRO A 27 -5.57 6.44 -18.09
C PRO A 27 -4.33 7.36 -18.07
N LEU A 28 -3.46 7.24 -17.06
CA LEU A 28 -2.29 8.11 -16.88
C LEU A 28 -1.16 7.80 -17.86
N ILE A 29 -1.03 6.53 -18.24
CA ILE A 29 -0.01 6.05 -19.17
C ILE A 29 -0.65 5.15 -20.24
N PRO A 30 0.01 4.93 -21.39
CA PRO A 30 -0.46 3.95 -22.37
C PRO A 30 -0.64 2.57 -21.74
N GLY A 31 -1.80 1.95 -21.94
CA GLY A 31 -2.17 0.67 -21.31
C GLY A 31 -2.89 0.81 -19.97
N GLY A 32 -2.94 2.02 -19.40
CA GLY A 32 -3.58 2.30 -18.11
C GLY A 32 -2.65 2.15 -16.91
N PHE A 33 -3.12 2.64 -15.77
CA PHE A 33 -2.49 2.52 -14.46
C PHE A 33 -3.57 2.41 -13.39
N SER A 34 -3.28 1.82 -12.25
CA SER A 34 -4.24 1.72 -11.16
C SER A 34 -3.62 2.12 -9.82
N PHE A 35 -4.42 2.75 -8.98
CA PHE A 35 -4.08 3.03 -7.58
C PHE A 35 -4.89 2.11 -6.68
N ASN A 36 -4.21 1.40 -5.80
CA ASN A 36 -4.81 0.50 -4.86
C ASN A 36 -4.67 1.02 -3.43
N GLN A 37 -5.77 1.00 -2.69
CA GLN A 37 -5.79 1.12 -1.25
C GLN A 37 -6.23 -0.22 -0.69
N TYR A 38 -5.82 -0.54 0.53
CA TYR A 38 -6.19 -1.79 1.19
C TYR A 38 -6.91 -1.50 2.50
N LEU A 39 -8.07 -2.11 2.65
CA LEU A 39 -8.88 -2.00 3.85
C LEU A 39 -8.81 -3.34 4.60
N VAL A 40 -8.33 -3.29 5.84
CA VAL A 40 -8.46 -4.39 6.80
C VAL A 40 -9.72 -4.13 7.63
N ALA A 41 -10.78 -4.90 7.37
CA ALA A 41 -12.07 -4.76 8.03
C ALA A 41 -12.09 -5.60 9.31
N ASP A 42 -12.07 -4.93 10.45
CA ASP A 42 -12.06 -5.55 11.78
C ASP A 42 -12.72 -4.62 12.81
N GLU A 43 -12.60 -4.92 14.11
CA GLU A 43 -13.13 -4.09 15.21
C GLU A 43 -12.53 -2.69 15.22
N GLU A 44 -11.24 -2.57 14.95
CA GLU A 44 -10.51 -1.31 14.74
C GLU A 44 -9.99 -1.23 13.28
N PRO A 45 -10.86 -0.88 12.30
CA PRO A 45 -10.52 -0.97 10.89
C PRO A 45 -9.33 -0.10 10.50
N LEU A 46 -8.48 -0.64 9.60
CA LEU A 46 -7.32 0.04 9.07
C LEU A 46 -7.43 0.24 7.56
N LEU A 47 -7.22 1.47 7.09
CA LEU A 47 -7.01 1.79 5.68
C LEU A 47 -5.50 1.97 5.43
N PHE A 48 -4.92 1.19 4.53
CA PHE A 48 -3.53 1.32 4.09
C PHE A 48 -3.50 1.99 2.72
N HIS A 49 -2.83 3.14 2.64
CA HIS A 49 -2.86 4.15 1.59
C HIS A 49 -4.22 4.88 1.49
N THR A 50 -4.17 6.14 1.17
CA THR A 50 -5.36 6.99 1.06
C THR A 50 -5.75 7.31 -0.38
N GLY A 51 -4.82 7.13 -1.30
CA GLY A 51 -4.93 7.59 -2.68
C GLY A 51 -4.64 9.08 -2.85
N PRO A 52 -4.44 9.52 -4.09
CA PRO A 52 -4.35 10.94 -4.44
C PRO A 52 -5.62 11.67 -4.01
N ARG A 53 -5.49 12.93 -3.62
CA ARG A 53 -6.59 13.76 -3.12
C ARG A 53 -7.82 13.78 -4.05
N GLY A 54 -7.59 13.80 -5.36
CA GLY A 54 -8.67 13.79 -6.35
C GLY A 54 -9.48 12.49 -6.39
N LEU A 55 -8.95 11.39 -5.82
CA LEU A 55 -9.63 10.10 -5.77
C LEU A 55 -10.42 9.88 -4.46
N PHE A 56 -10.29 10.76 -3.47
CA PHE A 56 -10.96 10.61 -2.18
C PHE A 56 -12.45 10.27 -2.29
N PRO A 57 -13.30 10.97 -3.09
CA PRO A 57 -14.71 10.64 -3.17
C PRO A 57 -14.98 9.21 -3.65
N ALA A 58 -14.21 8.73 -4.64
CA ALA A 58 -14.38 7.40 -5.21
C ALA A 58 -13.88 6.30 -4.24
N VAL A 59 -12.77 6.54 -3.57
CA VAL A 59 -12.23 5.59 -2.56
C VAL A 59 -13.13 5.54 -1.32
N ARG A 60 -13.65 6.70 -0.88
CA ARG A 60 -14.63 6.76 0.21
C ARG A 60 -15.90 5.96 -0.09
N GLU A 61 -16.45 6.10 -1.31
CA GLU A 61 -17.60 5.31 -1.75
C GLU A 61 -17.27 3.81 -1.77
N ALA A 62 -16.06 3.45 -2.16
CA ALA A 62 -15.58 2.07 -2.15
C ALA A 62 -15.50 1.50 -0.73
N VAL A 63 -14.93 2.25 0.23
CA VAL A 63 -14.91 1.86 1.65
C VAL A 63 -16.34 1.68 2.17
N ALA A 64 -17.25 2.59 1.82
CA ALA A 64 -18.66 2.54 2.26
C ALA A 64 -19.42 1.27 1.80
N ARG A 65 -18.90 0.55 0.80
CA ARG A 65 -19.47 -0.75 0.39
C ARG A 65 -19.06 -1.91 1.32
N VAL A 66 -18.05 -1.71 2.15
CA VAL A 66 -17.53 -2.72 3.09
C VAL A 66 -17.90 -2.39 4.53
N LEU A 67 -17.67 -1.15 4.96
CA LEU A 67 -17.97 -0.67 6.31
C LEU A 67 -18.25 0.84 6.30
N PRO A 68 -18.89 1.38 7.35
CA PRO A 68 -19.09 2.84 7.48
C PRO A 68 -17.74 3.56 7.51
N PRO A 69 -17.44 4.49 6.57
CA PRO A 69 -16.14 5.19 6.52
C PRO A 69 -15.74 5.89 7.82
N GLU A 70 -16.71 6.42 8.55
CA GLU A 70 -16.53 7.06 9.85
C GLU A 70 -16.06 6.09 10.96
N SER A 71 -16.16 4.78 10.73
CA SER A 71 -15.70 3.75 11.67
C SER A 71 -14.19 3.48 11.59
N LEU A 72 -13.50 3.96 10.57
CA LEU A 72 -12.05 3.81 10.44
C LEU A 72 -11.35 4.27 11.72
N ARG A 73 -10.40 3.45 12.18
CA ARG A 73 -9.63 3.70 13.40
C ARG A 73 -8.17 4.03 13.11
N TRP A 74 -7.63 3.45 12.04
CA TRP A 74 -6.24 3.61 11.64
C TRP A 74 -6.13 3.94 10.16
N ILE A 75 -5.28 4.91 9.83
CA ILE A 75 -4.93 5.27 8.45
C ILE A 75 -3.43 5.20 8.33
N ALA A 76 -2.93 4.17 7.63
CA ALA A 76 -1.52 3.91 7.48
C ALA A 76 -1.06 4.12 6.02
N PHE A 77 0.21 4.40 5.84
CA PHE A 77 0.85 4.50 4.53
C PHE A 77 2.35 4.21 4.67
N GLY A 78 3.00 3.81 3.57
CA GLY A 78 4.40 3.42 3.55
C GLY A 78 5.33 4.62 3.66
N HIS A 79 5.12 5.63 2.81
CA HIS A 79 5.92 6.86 2.76
C HIS A 79 5.07 8.08 2.40
N VAL A 80 5.68 9.26 2.41
CA VAL A 80 4.97 10.53 2.15
C VAL A 80 4.99 10.83 0.66
N GLU A 81 3.99 10.29 -0.04
CA GLU A 81 3.74 10.57 -1.44
C GLU A 81 2.25 10.78 -1.69
N SER A 82 1.91 11.46 -2.78
CA SER A 82 0.53 11.89 -3.06
C SER A 82 -0.45 10.74 -3.18
N ASP A 83 -0.07 9.63 -3.76
CA ASP A 83 -0.93 8.46 -3.94
C ASP A 83 -1.01 7.58 -2.69
N GLU A 84 -0.05 7.69 -1.77
CA GLU A 84 -0.09 6.99 -0.50
C GLU A 84 -0.84 7.78 0.59
N CYS A 85 -0.58 9.08 0.74
CA CYS A 85 -1.15 9.88 1.82
C CYS A 85 -1.83 11.18 1.39
N GLY A 86 -2.04 11.40 0.09
CA GLY A 86 -2.60 12.66 -0.43
C GLY A 86 -3.98 13.03 0.09
N SER A 87 -4.83 12.05 0.40
CA SER A 87 -6.16 12.24 0.97
C SER A 87 -6.20 12.11 2.50
N LEU A 88 -5.05 12.06 3.18
CA LEU A 88 -4.99 11.79 4.63
C LEU A 88 -5.95 12.69 5.43
N ASN A 89 -5.89 13.99 5.23
CA ASN A 89 -6.72 14.93 6.00
C ASN A 89 -8.20 14.88 5.62
N ASP A 90 -8.54 14.49 4.39
CA ASP A 90 -9.94 14.25 4.01
C ASP A 90 -10.50 13.03 4.75
N TRP A 91 -9.70 11.96 4.89
CA TRP A 91 -10.03 10.79 5.71
C TRP A 91 -10.12 11.11 7.20
N LEU A 92 -9.22 11.95 7.74
CA LEU A 92 -9.28 12.37 9.14
C LEU A 92 -10.54 13.19 9.47
N LYS A 93 -11.09 13.94 8.49
CA LYS A 93 -12.38 14.62 8.63
C LYS A 93 -13.55 13.65 8.59
N GLU A 94 -13.52 12.68 7.65
CA GLU A 94 -14.57 11.66 7.50
C GLU A 94 -14.64 10.73 8.71
N ALA A 95 -13.48 10.31 9.25
CA ALA A 95 -13.35 9.39 10.37
C ALA A 95 -12.81 10.10 11.62
N PRO A 96 -13.67 10.67 12.49
CA PRO A 96 -13.23 11.51 13.62
C PRO A 96 -12.36 10.78 14.65
N ARG A 97 -12.43 9.45 14.71
CA ARG A 97 -11.61 8.64 15.62
C ARG A 97 -10.34 8.08 14.98
N ALA A 98 -10.17 8.25 13.68
CA ALA A 98 -9.01 7.73 12.98
C ALA A 98 -7.72 8.44 13.41
N VAL A 99 -6.64 7.69 13.49
CA VAL A 99 -5.29 8.17 13.80
C VAL A 99 -4.36 7.78 12.66
N PRO A 100 -3.53 8.72 12.14
CA PRO A 100 -2.49 8.37 11.19
C PRO A 100 -1.49 7.39 11.78
N VAL A 101 -1.01 6.44 10.99
CA VAL A 101 0.02 5.47 11.38
C VAL A 101 1.15 5.50 10.37
N CYS A 102 2.37 5.68 10.82
CA CYS A 102 3.55 5.76 9.96
C CYS A 102 4.82 5.38 10.73
N SER A 103 5.98 5.37 10.05
CA SER A 103 7.28 5.19 10.71
C SER A 103 7.60 6.34 11.67
N ARG A 104 8.52 6.11 12.59
CA ARG A 104 9.06 7.18 13.47
C ARG A 104 9.71 8.30 12.67
N VAL A 105 10.39 7.96 11.58
CA VAL A 105 11.03 8.95 10.72
C VAL A 105 9.98 9.79 10.01
N ALA A 106 8.95 9.19 9.40
CA ALA A 106 7.87 9.91 8.75
C ALA A 106 7.13 10.84 9.72
N ALA A 107 6.85 10.39 10.95
CA ALA A 107 6.24 11.21 11.99
C ALA A 107 7.09 12.44 12.30
N MET A 108 8.41 12.24 12.48
CA MET A 108 9.35 13.31 12.84
C MET A 108 9.53 14.37 11.74
N VAL A 109 9.62 13.94 10.48
CA VAL A 109 10.05 14.84 9.39
C VAL A 109 8.91 15.43 8.56
N SER A 110 7.71 14.82 8.63
CA SER A 110 6.61 15.22 7.75
C SER A 110 5.23 15.14 8.42
N VAL A 111 4.83 13.96 8.92
CA VAL A 111 3.42 13.66 9.21
C VAL A 111 2.89 14.48 10.38
N THR A 112 3.72 14.79 11.38
CA THR A 112 3.32 15.65 12.51
C THR A 112 2.93 17.07 12.07
N ASP A 113 3.52 17.56 10.97
CA ASP A 113 3.19 18.87 10.39
C ASP A 113 2.02 18.77 9.39
N LEU A 114 1.98 17.70 8.59
CA LEU A 114 1.01 17.53 7.49
C LEU A 114 -0.38 17.14 7.97
N ALA A 115 -0.47 16.30 9.01
CA ALA A 115 -1.73 15.69 9.42
C ALA A 115 -2.52 16.58 10.39
N ASP A 116 -3.83 16.70 10.16
CA ASP A 116 -4.76 17.43 11.05
C ASP A 116 -4.86 16.80 12.47
N ARG A 117 -4.18 15.67 12.70
CA ARG A 117 -4.12 14.95 13.98
C ARG A 117 -2.74 14.32 14.19
N PRO A 118 -2.24 14.27 15.45
CA PRO A 118 -0.94 13.65 15.74
C PRO A 118 -0.90 12.17 15.29
N PRO A 119 0.16 11.74 14.60
CA PRO A 119 0.31 10.35 14.20
C PRO A 119 0.72 9.44 15.37
N ARG A 120 0.32 8.17 15.30
CA ARG A 120 0.97 7.08 16.01
C ARG A 120 2.18 6.61 15.23
N ALA A 121 3.36 6.97 15.69
CA ALA A 121 4.61 6.50 15.12
C ALA A 121 4.91 5.08 15.60
N LEU A 122 5.10 4.15 14.68
CA LEU A 122 5.48 2.77 14.98
C LEU A 122 7.00 2.56 14.84
N ALA A 123 7.53 1.71 15.70
CA ALA A 123 8.89 1.19 15.57
C ALA A 123 8.92 -0.01 14.62
N ASP A 124 10.11 -0.33 14.09
CA ASP A 124 10.35 -1.59 13.36
C ASP A 124 9.98 -2.79 14.24
N GLY A 125 9.16 -3.69 13.71
CA GLY A 125 8.63 -4.86 14.41
C GLY A 125 7.49 -4.56 15.40
N GLU A 126 7.06 -3.30 15.54
CA GLU A 126 5.93 -2.98 16.42
C GLU A 126 4.61 -3.45 15.80
N THR A 127 3.78 -4.09 16.63
CA THR A 127 2.49 -4.65 16.21
C THR A 127 1.33 -3.75 16.63
N LEU A 128 0.37 -3.61 15.74
CA LEU A 128 -0.92 -2.96 15.96
C LEU A 128 -2.02 -4.02 15.91
N ALA A 129 -2.78 -4.16 16.99
CA ALA A 129 -3.96 -5.02 17.03
C ALA A 129 -5.17 -4.29 16.45
N LEU A 130 -5.94 -4.97 15.58
CA LEU A 130 -7.14 -4.43 14.95
C LEU A 130 -8.42 -5.13 15.43
N GLY A 131 -8.27 -6.17 16.22
CA GLY A 131 -9.27 -7.12 16.68
C GLY A 131 -8.74 -8.53 16.48
N ARG A 132 -9.31 -9.30 15.57
CA ARG A 132 -8.80 -10.62 15.15
C ARG A 132 -7.54 -10.51 14.28
N HIS A 133 -7.40 -9.43 13.51
CA HIS A 133 -6.21 -9.12 12.72
C HIS A 133 -5.15 -8.40 13.54
N ARG A 134 -3.90 -8.61 13.18
CA ARG A 134 -2.75 -7.92 13.72
C ARG A 134 -1.82 -7.55 12.57
N VAL A 135 -1.36 -6.33 12.55
CA VAL A 135 -0.39 -5.86 11.56
C VAL A 135 0.92 -5.48 12.24
N THR A 136 2.03 -5.91 11.68
CA THR A 136 3.37 -5.58 12.15
C THR A 136 4.00 -4.58 11.20
N TRP A 137 4.49 -3.46 11.75
CA TRP A 137 5.22 -2.44 10.99
C TRP A 137 6.64 -2.92 10.68
N LEU A 138 7.09 -2.72 9.46
CA LEU A 138 8.41 -3.11 8.97
C LEU A 138 9.08 -1.91 8.32
N ASP A 139 10.07 -1.33 8.99
CA ASP A 139 10.86 -0.24 8.41
C ASP A 139 11.60 -0.73 7.15
N ALA A 140 11.51 0.06 6.10
CA ALA A 140 12.08 -0.22 4.79
C ALA A 140 12.74 1.03 4.18
N PRO A 141 13.70 1.69 4.89
CA PRO A 141 14.28 2.93 4.42
C PRO A 141 14.87 2.76 3.02
N HIS A 142 14.45 3.64 2.11
CA HIS A 142 14.83 3.67 0.70
C HIS A 142 14.40 2.45 -0.12
N VAL A 143 13.38 1.68 0.31
CA VAL A 143 12.89 0.50 -0.42
C VAL A 143 11.40 0.61 -0.69
N PRO A 144 10.95 0.86 -1.94
CA PRO A 144 11.78 1.11 -3.13
C PRO A 144 12.47 2.47 -3.11
N HIS A 145 11.89 3.49 -2.48
CA HIS A 145 12.41 4.84 -2.29
C HIS A 145 11.90 5.44 -0.97
N ALA A 146 12.20 6.72 -0.72
CA ALA A 146 11.90 7.44 0.52
C ALA A 146 12.57 6.83 1.78
N TRP A 147 13.28 7.68 2.51
CA TRP A 147 14.07 7.24 3.67
C TRP A 147 13.22 6.86 4.88
N GLU A 148 11.98 7.29 4.91
CA GLU A 148 11.00 7.00 5.96
C GLU A 148 10.04 5.86 5.62
N ASN A 149 10.23 5.19 4.47
CA ASN A 149 9.34 4.15 4.01
C ASN A 149 9.25 2.96 4.96
N GLY A 150 8.08 2.35 4.99
CA GLY A 150 7.80 1.10 5.69
C GLY A 150 6.61 0.37 5.10
N PHE A 151 6.41 -0.86 5.55
CA PHE A 151 5.34 -1.74 5.11
C PHE A 151 4.60 -2.34 6.28
N LEU A 152 3.44 -2.98 6.01
CA LEU A 152 2.70 -3.72 7.01
C LEU A 152 2.62 -5.20 6.63
N MET A 153 2.87 -6.08 7.60
CA MET A 153 2.60 -7.50 7.49
C MET A 153 1.38 -7.85 8.32
N GLU A 154 0.28 -8.28 7.68
CA GLU A 154 -0.85 -8.83 8.40
C GLU A 154 -0.56 -10.32 8.71
N GLU A 155 -0.65 -10.67 10.00
CA GLU A 155 -0.08 -11.92 10.52
C GLU A 155 -0.94 -13.15 10.23
N SER A 156 -2.27 -13.03 10.31
CA SER A 156 -3.20 -14.18 10.25
C SER A 156 -3.35 -14.75 8.83
N THR A 157 -3.49 -13.88 7.84
CA THR A 157 -3.61 -14.25 6.41
C THR A 157 -2.25 -14.26 5.71
N ARG A 158 -1.21 -13.75 6.39
CA ARG A 158 0.13 -13.56 5.82
C ARG A 158 0.13 -12.66 4.59
N THR A 159 -0.65 -11.59 4.66
CA THR A 159 -0.74 -10.56 3.62
C THR A 159 0.29 -9.46 3.89
N PHE A 160 1.21 -9.27 2.95
CA PHE A 160 2.20 -8.21 2.98
C PHE A 160 1.71 -7.02 2.16
N LEU A 161 1.36 -5.94 2.85
CA LEU A 161 0.98 -4.66 2.26
C LEU A 161 2.27 -3.95 1.83
N CYS A 162 2.69 -4.20 0.61
CA CYS A 162 4.06 -4.00 0.15
C CYS A 162 4.26 -2.72 -0.69
N GLY A 163 3.29 -1.78 -0.62
CA GLY A 163 3.41 -0.47 -1.29
C GLY A 163 3.82 -0.60 -2.76
N ASP A 164 4.79 0.17 -3.17
CA ASP A 164 5.27 0.25 -4.55
C ASP A 164 6.13 -0.94 -5.02
N LEU A 165 6.41 -1.90 -4.14
CA LEU A 165 7.05 -3.13 -4.61
C LEU A 165 6.16 -3.84 -5.61
N PHE A 166 6.75 -4.35 -6.68
CA PHE A 166 6.03 -5.01 -7.78
C PHE A 166 4.99 -4.12 -8.47
N THR A 167 5.24 -2.82 -8.61
CA THR A 167 4.42 -1.89 -9.40
C THR A 167 4.24 -2.40 -10.83
N GLN A 168 3.00 -2.57 -11.26
CA GLN A 168 2.65 -3.10 -12.58
C GLN A 168 1.85 -2.08 -13.38
N PRO A 169 2.05 -1.99 -14.71
CA PRO A 169 1.18 -1.22 -15.59
C PRO A 169 -0.19 -1.90 -15.73
N GLY A 170 -1.13 -1.20 -16.35
CA GLY A 170 -2.48 -1.70 -16.62
C GLY A 170 -3.54 -1.17 -15.66
N ASP A 171 -4.79 -1.46 -15.98
CA ASP A 171 -5.95 -0.92 -15.25
C ASP A 171 -6.26 -1.65 -13.94
N GLY A 172 -5.46 -2.66 -13.58
CA GLY A 172 -5.67 -3.45 -12.38
C GLY A 172 -6.97 -4.26 -12.37
N ALA A 173 -7.50 -4.67 -13.54
CA ALA A 173 -8.78 -5.39 -13.64
C ALA A 173 -8.78 -6.72 -12.89
N THR A 174 -7.63 -7.43 -12.85
CA THR A 174 -7.47 -8.64 -12.06
C THR A 174 -7.10 -8.26 -10.62
N ALA A 175 -7.97 -8.55 -9.67
CA ALA A 175 -7.73 -8.18 -8.27
C ALA A 175 -6.59 -8.96 -7.65
N LEU A 176 -6.61 -10.29 -7.80
CA LEU A 176 -5.65 -11.22 -7.24
C LEU A 176 -5.19 -12.20 -8.32
N THR A 177 -3.89 -12.35 -8.51
CA THR A 177 -3.30 -13.21 -9.54
C THR A 177 -2.29 -14.20 -8.96
N ARG A 178 -2.09 -15.32 -9.66
CA ARG A 178 -0.97 -16.25 -9.47
C ARG A 178 0.03 -16.19 -10.59
N ALA A 179 -0.23 -15.36 -11.60
CA ALA A 179 0.69 -15.12 -12.69
C ALA A 179 1.91 -14.32 -12.21
N ASP A 180 2.94 -14.29 -13.04
CA ASP A 180 4.14 -13.54 -12.75
C ASP A 180 3.83 -12.03 -12.67
N VAL A 181 4.19 -11.42 -11.56
CA VAL A 181 4.12 -9.97 -11.32
C VAL A 181 5.51 -9.33 -11.32
N LEU A 182 6.58 -10.12 -11.30
CA LEU A 182 7.95 -9.63 -11.27
C LEU A 182 8.36 -9.05 -12.63
N GLU A 183 8.21 -9.81 -13.72
CA GLU A 183 8.68 -9.32 -15.04
C GLU A 183 7.94 -8.05 -15.50
N PRO A 184 6.61 -7.90 -15.41
CA PRO A 184 5.96 -6.64 -15.74
C PRO A 184 6.38 -5.48 -14.82
N SER A 185 6.65 -5.75 -13.53
CA SER A 185 7.17 -4.77 -12.59
C SER A 185 8.60 -4.34 -12.94
N GLU A 186 9.47 -5.27 -13.31
CA GLU A 186 10.85 -4.97 -13.72
C GLU A 186 10.91 -4.13 -15.00
N ALA A 187 10.06 -4.41 -15.97
CA ALA A 187 9.95 -3.57 -17.18
C ALA A 187 9.56 -2.13 -16.82
N MET A 188 8.62 -1.96 -15.88
CA MET A 188 8.21 -0.63 -15.40
C MET A 188 9.32 0.07 -14.61
N ARG A 189 9.97 -0.65 -13.68
CA ARG A 189 11.09 -0.14 -12.89
C ARG A 189 12.23 0.36 -13.77
N GLN A 190 12.62 -0.40 -14.79
CA GLN A 190 13.67 -0.01 -15.73
C GLN A 190 13.31 1.25 -16.53
N GLY A 191 12.01 1.40 -16.86
CA GLY A 191 11.53 2.58 -17.60
C GLY A 191 11.45 3.86 -16.77
N MET A 192 11.13 3.74 -15.48
CA MET A 192 10.92 4.88 -14.58
C MET A 192 12.08 5.14 -13.61
N ASP A 193 12.91 4.14 -13.35
CA ASP A 193 14.05 4.17 -12.41
C ASP A 193 13.68 4.74 -11.03
N TYR A 194 12.55 4.30 -10.48
CA TYR A 194 11.99 4.86 -9.24
C TYR A 194 12.57 4.26 -7.94
N TYR A 195 13.47 3.28 -8.02
CA TYR A 195 14.16 2.73 -6.86
C TYR A 195 15.34 3.61 -6.43
N ALA A 196 15.53 3.78 -5.12
CA ALA A 196 16.60 4.59 -4.56
C ALA A 196 18.00 3.96 -4.65
N HIS A 197 18.11 2.71 -5.11
CA HIS A 197 19.38 1.95 -5.22
C HIS A 197 20.21 1.93 -3.92
N ALA A 198 19.52 1.81 -2.77
CA ALA A 198 20.17 1.85 -1.47
C ALA A 198 20.93 0.55 -1.17
N PRO A 199 22.11 0.61 -0.51
CA PRO A 199 22.93 -0.57 -0.22
C PRO A 199 22.19 -1.64 0.64
N ALA A 200 21.22 -1.22 1.46
CA ALA A 200 20.47 -2.11 2.34
C ALA A 200 19.27 -2.81 1.66
N THR A 201 18.96 -2.49 0.40
CA THR A 201 17.78 -2.98 -0.31
C THR A 201 17.65 -4.50 -0.26
N ARG A 202 18.73 -5.24 -0.58
CA ARG A 202 18.73 -6.70 -0.52
C ARG A 202 18.41 -7.22 0.88
N SER A 203 19.03 -6.69 1.92
CA SER A 203 18.83 -7.16 3.30
C SER A 203 17.38 -6.95 3.77
N HIS A 204 16.74 -5.85 3.38
CA HIS A 204 15.33 -5.61 3.64
C HIS A 204 14.45 -6.63 2.92
N LEU A 205 14.65 -6.86 1.62
CA LEU A 205 13.86 -7.81 0.85
C LEU A 205 14.03 -9.25 1.35
N GLU A 206 15.24 -9.67 1.73
CA GLU A 206 15.48 -10.99 2.33
C GLU A 206 14.79 -11.13 3.70
N ARG A 207 14.79 -10.08 4.53
CA ARG A 207 14.05 -10.03 5.79
C ARG A 207 12.54 -10.19 5.58
N PHE A 208 11.96 -9.47 4.63
CA PHE A 208 10.54 -9.58 4.31
C PHE A 208 10.19 -10.96 3.72
N ALA A 209 11.08 -11.52 2.90
CA ALA A 209 10.93 -12.86 2.36
C ALA A 209 10.93 -13.94 3.46
N ALA A 210 11.68 -13.73 4.55
CA ALA A 210 11.72 -14.65 5.69
C ALA A 210 10.39 -14.71 6.46
N LEU A 211 9.55 -13.67 6.36
CA LEU A 211 8.17 -13.68 6.88
C LEU A 211 7.25 -14.59 6.08
N ALA A 212 7.71 -15.07 4.93
CA ALA A 212 7.02 -15.97 4.01
C ALA A 212 5.57 -15.54 3.69
N PRO A 213 5.34 -14.32 3.18
CA PRO A 213 4.01 -13.87 2.81
C PRO A 213 3.39 -14.75 1.74
N THR A 214 2.08 -14.98 1.85
CA THR A 214 1.30 -15.75 0.86
C THR A 214 0.51 -14.83 -0.07
N THR A 215 0.34 -13.57 0.32
CA THR A 215 -0.26 -12.53 -0.50
C THR A 215 0.63 -11.29 -0.49
N LEU A 216 0.92 -10.74 -1.69
CA LEU A 216 1.58 -9.44 -1.86
C LEU A 216 0.54 -8.44 -2.33
N ALA A 217 0.24 -7.46 -1.49
CA ALA A 217 -0.74 -6.42 -1.75
C ALA A 217 -0.04 -5.18 -2.32
N CYS A 218 0.10 -5.16 -3.66
CA CYS A 218 0.84 -4.13 -4.39
C CYS A 218 0.02 -2.84 -4.55
N MET A 219 0.66 -1.68 -4.45
CA MET A 219 0.03 -0.37 -4.64
C MET A 219 -0.51 -0.18 -6.06
N HIS A 220 0.13 -0.77 -7.07
CA HIS A 220 -0.23 -0.63 -8.47
C HIS A 220 -0.33 -1.99 -9.16
N GLY A 221 -1.42 -2.19 -9.91
CA GLY A 221 -1.68 -3.45 -10.61
C GLY A 221 -2.41 -4.49 -9.76
N SER A 222 -2.17 -5.77 -10.02
CA SER A 222 -2.79 -6.89 -9.31
C SER A 222 -2.08 -7.19 -7.99
N ALA A 223 -2.82 -7.60 -6.96
CA ALA A 223 -2.23 -8.30 -5.83
C ALA A 223 -1.81 -9.72 -6.27
N PHE A 224 -0.75 -10.27 -5.66
CA PHE A 224 -0.25 -11.61 -5.96
C PHE A 224 -0.63 -12.60 -4.84
N SER A 225 -1.00 -13.82 -5.22
CA SER A 225 -1.21 -14.94 -4.29
C SER A 225 -0.30 -16.11 -4.65
N GLY A 226 0.54 -16.52 -3.71
CA GLY A 226 1.50 -17.61 -3.88
C GLY A 226 2.70 -17.49 -2.94
N ASP A 227 3.86 -17.96 -3.37
CA ASP A 227 5.10 -17.82 -2.62
C ASP A 227 5.69 -16.41 -2.79
N GLY A 228 5.18 -15.47 -1.98
CA GLY A 228 5.65 -14.08 -1.97
C GLY A 228 7.11 -13.97 -1.50
N GLY A 229 7.54 -14.88 -0.61
CA GLY A 229 8.93 -14.93 -0.17
C GLY A 229 9.89 -15.22 -1.32
N ARG A 230 9.53 -16.14 -2.22
CA ARG A 230 10.30 -16.41 -3.44
C ARG A 230 10.37 -15.18 -4.35
N LEU A 231 9.25 -14.47 -4.55
CA LEU A 231 9.23 -13.26 -5.38
C LEU A 231 10.09 -12.13 -4.79
N LEU A 232 10.05 -11.92 -3.48
CA LEU A 232 10.89 -10.93 -2.81
C LEU A 232 12.38 -11.23 -2.96
N ARG A 233 12.79 -12.51 -2.87
CA ARG A 233 14.18 -12.91 -3.15
C ARG A 233 14.55 -12.72 -4.62
N ALA A 234 13.65 -13.06 -5.54
CA ALA A 234 13.87 -12.85 -6.96
C ALA A 234 14.02 -11.35 -7.30
N LEU A 235 13.23 -10.48 -6.66
CA LEU A 235 13.41 -9.03 -6.78
C LEU A 235 14.76 -8.58 -6.23
N ALA A 236 15.19 -9.10 -5.07
CA ALA A 236 16.50 -8.80 -4.51
C ALA A 236 17.64 -9.18 -5.47
N ASP A 237 17.53 -10.33 -6.16
CA ASP A 237 18.52 -10.77 -7.15
C ASP A 237 18.53 -9.89 -8.42
N ARG A 238 17.40 -9.26 -8.78
CA ARG A 238 17.34 -8.31 -9.90
C ARG A 238 17.99 -6.94 -9.55
N LEU A 239 17.81 -6.50 -8.29
CA LEU A 239 18.30 -5.19 -7.85
C LEU A 239 19.78 -5.20 -7.46
N ASP A 240 20.27 -6.31 -6.95
CA ASP A 240 21.64 -6.50 -6.48
C ASP A 240 22.13 -7.91 -6.83
N PRO A 241 22.57 -8.14 -8.08
CA PRO A 241 23.12 -9.43 -8.52
C PRO A 241 24.38 -9.78 -7.71
N ARG A 242 24.43 -11.00 -7.17
CA ARG A 242 25.63 -11.54 -6.47
C ARG A 242 26.68 -11.99 -7.44
#